data_6f47187463f88cf6c29d7e04f4e1edbc
#
_entry.id   6f47187463f88cf6c29d7e04f4e1edbc
#
_cell.length_a   1.000
_cell.length_b   1.000
_cell.length_c   1.000
_cell.angle_alpha   90.00
_cell.angle_beta   90.00
_cell.angle_gamma   90.00
#
_symmetry.space_group_name_H-M   'P 1'
#
loop_
_entity.id
_entity.type
_entity.pdbx_description
1 polymer ?
#
loop_
_entity_poly.entity_id
_entity_poly.type
_entity_poly.pdbx_seq_one_letter_code
_entity_poly.pdbx_strand_id
1 'polypeptide(L)'
;FQFNEKTSPFDVERAYPNIFEEHAIMIHTDYSRETGKVYFSIRDKGIGISMDEFKRNILTTGRSWPERKEYQDEIKRMPEWLRPTGAFGIGLHTVFSVTDSLTIRTKSDSENKANEMTLYSGKKGGYAFCKKTNQTLQRGSEFSFSFLLTEELKEWVTGSNGGKLFLENVNDGIQKEIKKIMETWC
;
A
#
# COMPACT_ATOMS: atom_id res chain seq x y z
N PHE A 1 -17.68 -21.15 7.25
CA PHE A 1 -18.38 -19.98 6.71
C PHE A 1 -18.00 -19.82 5.24
N GLN A 2 -18.99 -19.77 4.33
CA GLN A 2 -18.74 -19.55 2.91
C GLN A 2 -19.17 -18.13 2.55
N PHE A 3 -18.24 -17.36 2.02
CA PHE A 3 -18.53 -16.05 1.47
C PHE A 3 -19.40 -16.17 0.20
N ASN A 4 -20.36 -15.29 0.06
CA ASN A 4 -21.13 -15.09 -1.15
C ASN A 4 -21.40 -13.60 -1.38
N GLU A 5 -21.98 -13.25 -2.51
CA GLU A 5 -22.25 -11.85 -2.90
C GLU A 5 -23.04 -11.04 -1.85
N LYS A 6 -23.85 -11.70 -1.02
CA LYS A 6 -24.70 -11.08 0.00
C LYS A 6 -24.05 -11.02 1.38
N THR A 7 -22.85 -11.57 1.55
CA THR A 7 -22.14 -11.58 2.83
C THR A 7 -21.77 -10.15 3.20
N SER A 8 -22.25 -9.67 4.34
CA SER A 8 -21.90 -8.35 4.87
C SER A 8 -20.61 -8.38 5.71
N PRO A 9 -19.94 -7.25 5.94
CA PRO A 9 -18.83 -7.17 6.90
C PRO A 9 -19.23 -7.67 8.30
N PHE A 10 -20.44 -7.37 8.76
CA PHE A 10 -20.96 -7.82 10.05
C PHE A 10 -21.12 -9.34 10.16
N ASP A 11 -21.48 -10.01 9.06
CA ASP A 11 -21.55 -11.48 9.05
C ASP A 11 -20.18 -12.10 9.21
N VAL A 12 -19.16 -11.48 8.60
CA VAL A 12 -17.75 -11.90 8.70
C VAL A 12 -17.25 -11.71 10.12
N GLU A 13 -17.46 -10.55 10.73
CA GLU A 13 -17.02 -10.23 12.08
C GLU A 13 -17.72 -11.13 13.12
N ARG A 14 -19.01 -11.45 12.91
CA ARG A 14 -19.74 -12.39 13.76
C ARG A 14 -19.17 -13.80 13.68
N ALA A 15 -18.77 -14.25 12.47
CA ALA A 15 -18.19 -15.58 12.27
C ALA A 15 -16.75 -15.68 12.78
N TYR A 16 -16.01 -14.60 12.64
CA TYR A 16 -14.58 -14.48 12.99
C TYR A 16 -14.34 -13.19 13.77
N PRO A 17 -14.57 -13.18 15.10
CA PRO A 17 -14.30 -12.01 15.92
C PRO A 17 -12.85 -11.52 15.76
N ASN A 18 -12.67 -10.23 15.69
CA ASN A 18 -11.36 -9.56 15.51
C ASN A 18 -10.68 -9.74 14.13
N ILE A 19 -11.32 -10.37 13.16
CA ILE A 19 -10.71 -10.62 11.84
C ILE A 19 -10.23 -9.32 11.18
N PHE A 20 -10.96 -8.23 11.31
CA PHE A 20 -10.59 -6.95 10.72
C PHE A 20 -9.40 -6.31 11.45
N GLU A 21 -9.28 -6.46 12.76
CA GLU A 21 -8.11 -6.00 13.52
C GLU A 21 -6.86 -6.84 13.19
N GLU A 22 -7.04 -8.15 13.09
CA GLU A 22 -5.94 -9.07 12.75
C GLU A 22 -5.41 -8.83 11.34
N HIS A 23 -6.27 -8.41 10.41
CA HIS A 23 -5.95 -8.15 9.01
C HIS A 23 -5.93 -6.66 8.65
N ALA A 24 -5.88 -5.77 9.64
CA ALA A 24 -5.81 -4.33 9.40
C ALA A 24 -4.60 -3.96 8.54
N ILE A 25 -4.82 -3.01 7.61
CA ILE A 25 -3.74 -2.37 6.88
C ILE A 25 -3.07 -1.37 7.82
N MET A 26 -1.76 -1.49 7.98
CA MET A 26 -0.97 -0.60 8.81
C MET A 26 -0.28 0.45 7.94
N ILE A 27 -0.47 1.71 8.30
CA ILE A 27 0.21 2.85 7.67
C ILE A 27 1.15 3.44 8.71
N HIS A 28 2.41 3.59 8.34
CA HIS A 28 3.42 4.23 9.18
C HIS A 28 4.06 5.39 8.44
N THR A 29 4.27 6.50 9.16
CA THR A 29 4.98 7.68 8.66
C THR A 29 6.01 8.12 9.67
N ASP A 30 7.17 8.57 9.18
CA ASP A 30 8.23 9.17 9.99
C ASP A 30 8.87 10.33 9.25
N TYR A 31 9.04 11.47 9.91
CA TYR A 31 9.65 12.66 9.34
C TYR A 31 11.04 12.87 9.89
N SER A 32 12.03 12.87 9.01
CA SER A 32 13.41 13.21 9.34
C SER A 32 13.66 14.71 9.15
N ARG A 33 13.93 15.41 10.25
CA ARG A 33 14.32 16.83 10.23
C ARG A 33 15.64 17.07 9.49
N GLU A 34 16.57 16.13 9.60
CA GLU A 34 17.91 16.22 9.00
C GLU A 34 17.83 16.23 7.47
N THR A 35 16.99 15.36 6.90
CA THR A 35 16.87 15.20 5.44
C THR A 35 15.69 15.95 4.84
N GLY A 36 14.76 16.46 5.65
CA GLY A 36 13.49 17.05 5.21
C GLY A 36 12.55 16.03 4.54
N LYS A 37 12.79 14.74 4.72
CA LYS A 37 12.03 13.67 4.08
C LYS A 37 11.00 13.04 5.01
N VAL A 38 9.86 12.70 4.44
CA VAL A 38 8.90 11.79 5.04
C VAL A 38 9.17 10.38 4.53
N TYR A 39 9.33 9.45 5.45
CA TYR A 39 9.33 8.01 5.18
C TYR A 39 7.90 7.50 5.36
N PHE A 40 7.43 6.76 4.39
CA PHE A 40 6.06 6.26 4.35
C PHE A 40 6.07 4.76 4.08
N SER A 41 5.29 4.00 4.85
CA SER A 41 5.07 2.60 4.55
C SER A 41 3.63 2.19 4.76
N ILE A 42 3.17 1.28 3.90
CA ILE A 42 1.87 0.60 4.02
C ILE A 42 2.15 -0.89 4.07
N ARG A 43 1.60 -1.56 5.07
CA ARG A 43 1.75 -3.00 5.26
C ARG A 43 0.39 -3.68 5.38
N ASP A 44 0.22 -4.78 4.65
CA ASP A 44 -0.91 -5.70 4.76
C ASP A 44 -0.45 -7.08 5.26
N LYS A 45 -1.40 -7.89 5.69
CA LYS A 45 -1.23 -9.30 6.04
C LYS A 45 -1.93 -10.23 5.02
N GLY A 46 -2.06 -9.77 3.78
CA GLY A 46 -2.68 -10.49 2.68
C GLY A 46 -1.87 -11.70 2.20
N ILE A 47 -2.20 -12.19 1.03
CA ILE A 47 -1.56 -13.38 0.43
C ILE A 47 -0.11 -13.14 -0.02
N GLY A 48 0.34 -11.88 -0.02
CA GLY A 48 1.63 -11.49 -0.56
C GLY A 48 1.69 -11.54 -2.09
N ILE A 49 2.86 -11.23 -2.63
CA ILE A 49 3.12 -11.17 -4.08
C ILE A 49 4.29 -12.11 -4.37
N SER A 50 4.06 -13.12 -5.19
CA SER A 50 5.14 -13.98 -5.67
C SER A 50 6.02 -13.27 -6.71
N MET A 51 7.23 -13.77 -6.93
CA MET A 51 8.13 -13.20 -7.94
C MET A 51 7.53 -13.24 -9.35
N ASP A 52 6.77 -14.27 -9.67
CA ASP A 52 6.11 -14.39 -10.96
C ASP A 52 4.96 -13.39 -11.14
N GLU A 53 4.18 -13.17 -10.08
CA GLU A 53 3.14 -12.14 -10.06
C GLU A 53 3.74 -10.74 -10.16
N PHE A 54 4.85 -10.49 -9.46
CA PHE A 54 5.57 -9.23 -9.55
C PHE A 54 5.98 -8.93 -11.00
N LYS A 55 6.62 -9.88 -11.69
CA LYS A 55 7.05 -9.72 -13.07
C LYS A 55 5.87 -9.49 -14.02
N ARG A 56 4.79 -10.23 -13.85
CA ARG A 56 3.62 -10.16 -14.74
C ARG A 56 2.73 -8.95 -14.50
N ASN A 57 2.68 -8.45 -13.26
CA ASN A 57 1.65 -7.51 -12.81
C ASN A 57 2.20 -6.15 -12.42
N ILE A 58 3.33 -6.11 -11.74
CA ILE A 58 3.91 -4.89 -11.20
C ILE A 58 4.83 -4.22 -12.23
N LEU A 59 5.62 -5.01 -12.95
CA LEU A 59 6.51 -4.49 -13.99
C LEU A 59 5.80 -4.13 -15.31
N THR A 60 4.55 -4.53 -15.47
CA THR A 60 3.74 -4.20 -16.65
C THR A 60 2.64 -3.23 -16.29
N THR A 61 2.68 -2.02 -16.83
CA THR A 61 1.61 -1.03 -16.70
C THR A 61 0.40 -1.38 -17.55
N GLY A 62 -0.79 -0.92 -17.13
CA GLY A 62 -2.01 -1.05 -17.92
C GLY A 62 -2.67 -2.43 -17.90
N ARG A 63 -2.24 -3.33 -17.03
CA ARG A 63 -2.92 -4.61 -16.79
C ARG A 63 -3.51 -4.61 -15.38
N SER A 64 -4.81 -4.47 -15.31
CA SER A 64 -5.52 -4.57 -14.04
C SER A 64 -5.69 -6.04 -13.64
N TRP A 65 -5.58 -6.30 -12.34
CA TRP A 65 -5.81 -7.63 -11.77
C TRP A 65 -7.24 -8.16 -12.05
N PRO A 66 -8.30 -7.33 -11.97
CA PRO A 66 -9.66 -7.76 -12.27
C PRO A 66 -9.91 -8.21 -13.72
N GLU A 67 -9.10 -7.77 -14.69
CA GLU A 67 -9.28 -8.12 -16.10
C GLU A 67 -8.84 -9.54 -16.47
N ARG A 68 -8.21 -10.26 -15.54
CA ARG A 68 -7.71 -11.60 -15.80
C ARG A 68 -8.82 -12.62 -15.66
N LYS A 69 -8.97 -13.45 -16.69
CA LYS A 69 -9.99 -14.50 -16.72
C LYS A 69 -9.94 -15.42 -15.50
N GLU A 70 -8.72 -15.74 -15.03
CA GLU A 70 -8.49 -16.61 -13.85
C GLU A 70 -9.07 -16.06 -12.55
N TYR A 71 -9.18 -14.72 -12.40
CA TYR A 71 -9.73 -14.09 -11.21
C TYR A 71 -11.19 -13.64 -11.36
N GLN A 72 -11.72 -13.60 -12.59
CA GLN A 72 -13.09 -13.14 -12.80
C GLN A 72 -14.13 -14.00 -12.09
N ASP A 73 -13.92 -15.31 -12.01
CA ASP A 73 -14.84 -16.19 -11.32
C ASP A 73 -14.76 -16.06 -9.79
N GLU A 74 -13.58 -15.74 -9.25
CA GLU A 74 -13.41 -15.43 -7.84
C GLU A 74 -14.04 -14.08 -7.51
N ILE A 75 -13.82 -13.06 -8.30
CA ILE A 75 -14.39 -11.71 -8.13
C ILE A 75 -15.93 -11.77 -8.14
N LYS A 76 -16.53 -12.57 -9.03
CA LYS A 76 -18.00 -12.74 -9.07
C LYS A 76 -18.58 -13.35 -7.78
N ARG A 77 -17.80 -14.17 -7.09
CA ARG A 77 -18.21 -14.79 -5.81
C ARG A 77 -17.93 -13.90 -4.60
N MET A 78 -17.12 -12.86 -4.76
CA MET A 78 -16.80 -11.94 -3.67
C MET A 78 -17.99 -11.04 -3.37
N PRO A 79 -18.24 -10.72 -2.08
CA PRO A 79 -19.12 -9.62 -1.70
C PRO A 79 -18.69 -8.32 -2.39
N GLU A 80 -19.66 -7.47 -2.71
CA GLU A 80 -19.38 -6.22 -3.45
C GLU A 80 -18.35 -5.33 -2.74
N TRP A 81 -18.44 -5.21 -1.43
CA TRP A 81 -17.54 -4.43 -0.59
C TRP A 81 -16.08 -4.97 -0.55
N LEU A 82 -15.87 -6.24 -0.94
CA LEU A 82 -14.56 -6.87 -0.96
C LEU A 82 -13.93 -6.90 -2.37
N ARG A 83 -14.68 -6.51 -3.39
CA ARG A 83 -14.19 -6.54 -4.78
C ARG A 83 -13.09 -5.53 -5.01
N PRO A 84 -12.02 -5.90 -5.73
CA PRO A 84 -10.96 -4.96 -6.08
C PRO A 84 -11.50 -3.79 -6.91
N THR A 85 -11.15 -2.56 -6.50
CA THR A 85 -11.56 -1.31 -7.18
C THR A 85 -10.57 -0.82 -8.23
N GLY A 86 -9.35 -1.37 -8.24
CA GLY A 86 -8.29 -0.96 -9.16
C GLY A 86 -8.55 -1.38 -10.60
N ALA A 87 -9.06 -0.46 -11.43
CA ALA A 87 -9.46 -0.73 -12.81
C ALA A 87 -8.32 -0.61 -13.85
N PHE A 88 -7.32 0.24 -13.61
CA PHE A 88 -6.39 0.66 -14.66
C PHE A 88 -4.96 0.10 -14.54
N GLY A 89 -4.61 -0.57 -13.44
CA GLY A 89 -3.29 -1.13 -13.22
C GLY A 89 -2.14 -0.09 -13.18
N ILE A 90 -2.46 1.17 -12.87
CA ILE A 90 -1.49 2.28 -12.79
C ILE A 90 -1.32 2.84 -11.38
N GLY A 91 -2.17 2.45 -10.42
CA GLY A 91 -2.19 3.02 -9.07
C GLY A 91 -0.82 3.01 -8.38
N LEU A 92 -0.08 1.90 -8.47
CA LEU A 92 1.25 1.79 -7.87
C LEU A 92 2.26 2.73 -8.52
N HIS A 93 2.13 3.00 -9.82
CA HIS A 93 3.07 3.86 -10.53
C HIS A 93 2.90 5.36 -10.22
N THR A 94 1.74 5.75 -9.69
CA THR A 94 1.50 7.15 -9.28
C THR A 94 2.43 7.58 -8.14
N VAL A 95 2.97 6.65 -7.36
CA VAL A 95 3.94 6.96 -6.30
C VAL A 95 5.20 7.65 -6.86
N PHE A 96 5.56 7.38 -8.12
CA PHE A 96 6.70 8.02 -8.77
C PHE A 96 6.50 9.50 -9.14
N SER A 97 5.31 10.05 -8.88
CA SER A 97 5.11 11.51 -8.92
C SER A 97 5.82 12.23 -7.78
N VAL A 98 6.00 11.55 -6.64
CA VAL A 98 6.57 12.12 -5.41
C VAL A 98 7.90 11.50 -4.98
N THR A 99 8.26 10.33 -5.49
CA THR A 99 9.52 9.65 -5.16
C THR A 99 10.21 9.07 -6.39
N ASP A 100 11.51 8.88 -6.30
CA ASP A 100 12.31 8.22 -7.34
C ASP A 100 12.42 6.70 -7.15
N SER A 101 12.05 6.18 -5.98
CA SER A 101 12.13 4.75 -5.70
C SER A 101 11.03 4.26 -4.77
N LEU A 102 10.58 3.04 -5.02
CA LEU A 102 9.62 2.31 -4.21
C LEU A 102 10.20 0.94 -3.85
N THR A 103 10.23 0.62 -2.57
CA THR A 103 10.62 -0.72 -2.09
C THR A 103 9.38 -1.52 -1.70
N ILE A 104 9.28 -2.73 -2.20
CA ILE A 104 8.24 -3.70 -1.88
C ILE A 104 8.90 -4.89 -1.21
N ARG A 105 8.52 -5.17 0.04
CA ARG A 105 8.87 -6.40 0.75
C ARG A 105 7.63 -7.27 0.82
N THR A 106 7.74 -8.51 0.38
CA THR A 106 6.55 -9.37 0.32
C THR A 106 6.91 -10.83 0.58
N LYS A 107 5.99 -11.52 1.23
CA LYS A 107 6.05 -12.96 1.47
C LYS A 107 4.75 -13.59 0.98
N SER A 108 4.84 -14.27 -0.15
CA SER A 108 3.71 -15.04 -0.70
C SER A 108 3.60 -16.41 -0.03
N ASP A 109 2.39 -16.94 0.04
CA ASP A 109 2.13 -18.31 0.51
C ASP A 109 2.80 -19.36 -0.38
N SER A 110 2.97 -19.06 -1.66
CA SER A 110 3.60 -19.97 -2.64
C SER A 110 5.14 -20.02 -2.55
N GLU A 111 5.75 -19.16 -1.73
CA GLU A 111 7.20 -19.06 -1.64
C GLU A 111 7.72 -19.25 -0.20
N ASN A 112 8.85 -19.94 -0.06
CA ASN A 112 9.45 -20.22 1.25
C ASN A 112 10.17 -19.01 1.87
N LYS A 113 10.63 -18.06 1.03
CA LYS A 113 11.37 -16.86 1.45
C LYS A 113 10.65 -15.60 1.01
N ALA A 114 10.80 -14.56 1.79
CA ALA A 114 10.35 -13.25 1.40
C ALA A 114 11.23 -12.67 0.27
N ASN A 115 10.63 -11.82 -0.55
CA ASN A 115 11.29 -11.07 -1.59
C ASN A 115 11.35 -9.59 -1.20
N GLU A 116 12.43 -8.92 -1.57
CA GLU A 116 12.54 -7.47 -1.55
C GLU A 116 12.80 -7.00 -2.98
N MET A 117 11.97 -6.08 -3.43
CA MET A 117 12.00 -5.53 -4.77
C MET A 117 12.05 -4.02 -4.67
N THR A 118 13.03 -3.39 -5.32
CA THR A 118 13.11 -1.93 -5.40
C THR A 118 12.92 -1.51 -6.85
N LEU A 119 11.87 -0.73 -7.08
CA LEU A 119 11.56 -0.13 -8.37
C LEU A 119 12.09 1.31 -8.40
N TYR A 120 12.67 1.69 -9.50
CA TYR A 120 13.14 3.04 -9.75
C TYR A 120 12.32 3.71 -10.86
N SER A 121 12.04 4.99 -10.68
CA SER A 121 11.26 5.79 -11.63
C SER A 121 11.90 5.83 -13.02
N GLY A 122 11.12 6.18 -14.05
CA GLY A 122 11.63 6.42 -15.40
C GLY A 122 12.71 7.51 -15.45
N LYS A 123 12.65 8.51 -14.54
CA LYS A 123 13.70 9.52 -14.37
C LYS A 123 15.06 8.91 -13.96
N LYS A 124 15.05 7.76 -13.32
CA LYS A 124 16.22 6.99 -12.89
C LYS A 124 16.55 5.81 -13.81
N GLY A 125 15.96 5.76 -15.00
CA GLY A 125 16.20 4.69 -15.97
C GLY A 125 15.17 3.57 -15.99
N GLY A 126 14.17 3.60 -15.11
CA GLY A 126 13.02 2.66 -15.14
C GLY A 126 13.41 1.20 -14.95
N TYR A 127 14.18 0.86 -13.93
CA TYR A 127 14.61 -0.51 -13.64
C TYR A 127 14.14 -0.99 -12.28
N ALA A 128 14.19 -2.29 -12.06
CA ALA A 128 13.86 -2.93 -10.80
C ALA A 128 14.97 -3.88 -10.35
N PHE A 129 15.26 -3.85 -9.05
CA PHE A 129 16.10 -4.84 -8.38
C PHE A 129 15.25 -5.78 -7.56
N CYS A 130 15.56 -7.08 -7.64
CA CYS A 130 14.87 -8.10 -6.86
C CYS A 130 15.91 -8.96 -6.15
N LYS A 131 15.70 -9.17 -4.85
CA LYS A 131 16.52 -10.08 -4.05
C LYS A 131 15.66 -10.88 -3.08
N LYS A 132 16.07 -12.07 -2.76
CA LYS A 132 15.53 -12.83 -1.62
C LYS A 132 16.05 -12.21 -0.33
N THR A 133 15.17 -12.00 0.64
CA THR A 133 15.58 -11.50 1.96
C THR A 133 15.53 -12.59 3.01
N ASN A 134 16.48 -12.55 3.92
CA ASN A 134 16.48 -13.41 5.11
C ASN A 134 15.67 -12.81 6.28
N GLN A 135 15.13 -11.61 6.11
CA GLN A 135 14.24 -11.04 7.11
C GLN A 135 12.99 -11.91 7.21
N THR A 136 12.63 -12.25 8.42
CA THR A 136 11.40 -12.99 8.73
C THR A 136 10.21 -12.06 8.48
N LEU A 137 9.70 -12.06 7.26
CA LEU A 137 8.44 -11.43 6.95
C LEU A 137 7.35 -12.48 7.13
N GLN A 138 6.34 -12.15 7.91
CA GLN A 138 5.10 -12.90 7.90
C GLN A 138 4.42 -12.69 6.53
N ARG A 139 3.49 -13.55 6.18
CA ARG A 139 2.66 -13.41 4.97
C ARG A 139 2.15 -11.98 4.80
N GLY A 140 2.09 -11.48 3.57
CA GLY A 140 1.64 -10.13 3.23
C GLY A 140 2.69 -9.31 2.50
N SER A 141 2.42 -8.03 2.36
CA SER A 141 3.30 -7.09 1.65
C SER A 141 3.48 -5.80 2.42
N GLU A 142 4.65 -5.20 2.27
CA GLU A 142 5.00 -3.88 2.76
C GLU A 142 5.54 -3.05 1.60
N PHE A 143 4.89 -1.91 1.35
CA PHE A 143 5.30 -0.91 0.36
C PHE A 143 5.90 0.27 1.10
N SER A 144 7.12 0.66 0.76
CA SER A 144 7.81 1.77 1.43
C SER A 144 8.51 2.68 0.45
N PHE A 145 8.42 3.99 0.69
CA PHE A 145 9.09 5.03 -0.08
C PHE A 145 9.35 6.24 0.79
N SER A 146 10.16 7.18 0.28
CA SER A 146 10.37 8.46 0.94
C SER A 146 10.21 9.59 -0.07
N PHE A 147 9.72 10.73 0.40
CA PHE A 147 9.59 11.93 -0.42
C PHE A 147 10.00 13.17 0.36
N LEU A 148 10.41 14.21 -0.37
CA LEU A 148 10.75 15.49 0.24
C LEU A 148 9.45 16.21 0.63
N LEU A 149 9.37 16.64 1.88
CA LEU A 149 8.25 17.45 2.33
C LEU A 149 8.49 18.91 1.90
N THR A 150 7.83 19.33 0.81
CA THR A 150 7.88 20.72 0.32
C THR A 150 7.16 21.67 1.28
N GLU A 151 7.43 22.97 1.21
CA GLU A 151 6.74 23.96 2.04
C GLU A 151 5.21 23.94 1.80
N GLU A 152 4.78 23.77 0.55
CA GLU A 152 3.37 23.65 0.19
C GLU A 152 2.69 22.45 0.87
N LEU A 153 3.37 21.29 0.90
CA LEU A 153 2.88 20.10 1.59
C LEU A 153 2.88 20.29 3.12
N LYS A 154 3.87 21.01 3.67
CA LYS A 154 3.86 21.35 5.09
C LYS A 154 2.67 22.22 5.46
N GLU A 155 2.40 23.27 4.67
CA GLU A 155 1.24 24.15 4.86
C GLU A 155 -0.07 23.34 4.81
N TRP A 156 -0.16 22.41 3.88
CA TRP A 156 -1.34 21.56 3.73
C TRP A 156 -1.56 20.65 4.96
N VAL A 157 -0.53 19.95 5.44
CA VAL A 157 -0.67 19.02 6.59
C VAL A 157 -0.84 19.72 7.93
N THR A 158 -0.43 20.98 8.03
CA THR A 158 -0.52 21.73 9.29
C THR A 158 -1.66 22.75 9.34
N GLY A 159 -2.38 22.94 8.23
CA GLY A 159 -3.44 23.93 8.09
C GLY A 159 -2.89 25.35 7.96
N SER A 160 -3.45 26.13 7.05
CA SER A 160 -3.01 27.48 6.65
C SER A 160 -3.35 28.58 7.66
N ASN A 161 -2.96 28.45 8.92
CA ASN A 161 -3.14 29.49 9.91
C ASN A 161 -1.84 30.22 10.30
N GLY A 162 -0.90 30.42 9.36
CA GLY A 162 0.21 31.37 9.56
C GLY A 162 1.06 31.21 10.84
N GLY A 163 0.84 30.16 11.61
CA GLY A 163 1.53 29.86 12.83
C GLY A 163 2.87 29.21 12.50
N LYS A 164 3.93 29.58 13.24
CA LYS A 164 5.22 28.88 13.20
C LYS A 164 4.98 27.38 13.36
N LEU A 165 5.21 26.64 12.28
CA LEU A 165 5.22 25.20 12.28
C LEU A 165 6.23 24.68 13.32
N PHE A 166 5.76 24.18 14.42
CA PHE A 166 6.58 23.32 15.26
C PHE A 166 6.72 22.00 14.49
N LEU A 167 7.92 21.72 14.01
CA LEU A 167 8.27 20.48 13.28
C LEU A 167 7.88 19.19 14.04
N GLU A 168 7.61 19.30 15.34
CA GLU A 168 7.09 18.22 16.17
C GLU A 168 5.69 17.73 15.75
N ASN A 169 4.93 18.58 15.09
CA ASN A 169 3.55 18.27 14.69
C ASN A 169 3.41 17.75 13.24
N VAL A 170 4.52 17.61 12.49
CA VAL A 170 4.47 17.19 11.09
C VAL A 170 3.93 15.75 10.97
N ASN A 171 4.44 14.83 11.79
CA ASN A 171 3.96 13.44 11.76
C ASN A 171 2.49 13.35 12.16
N ASP A 172 2.08 14.06 13.19
CA ASP A 172 0.68 14.12 13.64
C ASP A 172 -0.22 14.71 12.54
N GLY A 173 0.24 15.77 11.87
CA GLY A 173 -0.46 16.38 10.75
C GLY A 173 -0.66 15.41 9.59
N ILE A 174 0.38 14.69 9.19
CA ILE A 174 0.32 13.68 8.13
C ILE A 174 -0.63 12.56 8.52
N GLN A 175 -0.54 12.02 9.73
CA GLN A 175 -1.41 10.96 10.21
C GLN A 175 -2.88 11.40 10.24
N LYS A 176 -3.15 12.63 10.67
CA LYS A 176 -4.49 13.21 10.69
C LYS A 176 -5.09 13.32 9.29
N GLU A 177 -4.30 13.79 8.30
CA GLU A 177 -4.77 13.88 6.92
C GLU A 177 -4.98 12.50 6.28
N ILE A 178 -4.10 11.54 6.55
CA ILE A 178 -4.30 10.15 6.11
C ILE A 178 -5.60 9.60 6.70
N LYS A 179 -5.84 9.77 8.00
CA LYS A 179 -7.06 9.32 8.66
C LYS A 179 -8.30 9.94 8.01
N LYS A 180 -8.29 11.25 7.77
CA LYS A 180 -9.39 11.96 7.09
C LYS A 180 -9.66 11.42 5.68
N ILE A 181 -8.59 11.14 4.91
CA ILE A 181 -8.71 10.55 3.58
C ILE A 181 -9.36 9.16 3.68
N MET A 182 -8.88 8.32 4.59
CA MET A 182 -9.44 6.97 4.78
C MET A 182 -10.91 7.01 5.20
N GLU A 183 -11.29 7.90 6.13
CA GLU A 183 -12.68 8.08 6.57
C GLU A 183 -13.60 8.62 5.45
N THR A 184 -13.05 9.28 4.44
CA THR A 184 -13.83 9.85 3.33
C THR A 184 -14.03 8.83 2.21
N TRP A 185 -13.07 7.93 1.98
CA TRP A 185 -13.02 7.07 0.79
C TRP A 185 -13.13 5.57 1.10
N CYS A 186 -13.13 5.18 2.35
CA CYS A 186 -13.33 3.81 2.84
C CYS A 186 -14.53 3.68 3.75
#